data_ce55b2f78811125cac85c8930805c97d
#
_entry.id   ce55b2f78811125cac85c8930805c97d
#
_cell.length_a   1.000
_cell.length_b   1.000
_cell.length_c   1.000
_cell.angle_alpha   90.00
_cell.angle_beta   90.00
_cell.angle_gamma   90.00
#
_symmetry.space_group_name_H-M   'P 1'
#
loop_
_entity.id
_entity.type
_entity.pdbx_description
1 polymer ?
#
loop_
_entity_poly.entity_id
_entity_poly.type
_entity_poly.pdbx_seq_one_letter_code
_entity_poly.pdbx_strand_id
1 'polypeptide(L)'
;LRRCIELFSFNTRFFIIVENKHKLLNPILSRFCEVYVPGYDDALGMRLNLHSTNSLEDFENSVLKTELINFEAEQNITLPTIIKFSTYLYENGYYTLQVINHLVSSIQNLQVNRDLLYLYYYKLKKDFRCEKMLLFYILKVVYFKSSTISSNDIIKNMLIS
;
A
#
# COMPACT_ATOMS: atom_id res chain seq x y z
N LEU A 1 -15.53 10.84 15.36
CA LEU A 1 -14.33 10.92 16.19
C LEU A 1 -14.58 11.65 17.52
N ARG A 2 -15.12 12.91 17.51
CA ARG A 2 -15.38 13.71 18.73
C ARG A 2 -16.19 12.92 19.78
N ARG A 3 -17.33 12.37 19.40
CA ARG A 3 -18.20 11.59 20.31
C ARG A 3 -17.51 10.32 20.82
N CYS A 4 -16.69 9.67 20.00
CA CYS A 4 -15.93 8.49 20.44
C CYS A 4 -14.90 8.87 21.50
N ILE A 5 -14.19 9.99 21.34
CA ILE A 5 -13.22 10.46 22.31
C ILE A 5 -13.90 10.72 23.66
N GLU A 6 -15.03 11.42 23.66
CA GLU A 6 -15.79 11.75 24.87
C GLU A 6 -16.33 10.50 25.59
N LEU A 7 -16.85 9.52 24.83
CA LEU A 7 -17.45 8.31 25.40
C LEU A 7 -16.41 7.29 25.90
N PHE A 8 -15.28 7.19 25.25
CA PHE A 8 -14.31 6.12 25.52
C PHE A 8 -13.03 6.59 26.21
N SER A 9 -12.90 7.90 26.50
CA SER A 9 -11.70 8.48 27.15
C SER A 9 -11.38 7.87 28.51
N PHE A 10 -12.36 7.29 29.18
CA PHE A 10 -12.17 6.65 30.49
C PHE A 10 -11.33 5.37 30.38
N ASN A 11 -11.59 4.52 29.39
CA ASN A 11 -10.95 3.23 29.24
C ASN A 11 -9.94 3.17 28.08
N THR A 12 -9.88 4.21 27.24
CA THR A 12 -9.08 4.22 26.03
C THR A 12 -8.20 5.47 25.99
N ARG A 13 -6.98 5.32 25.55
CA ARG A 13 -6.08 6.45 25.26
C ARG A 13 -5.99 6.63 23.75
N PHE A 14 -6.18 7.86 23.31
CA PHE A 14 -6.12 8.24 21.90
C PHE A 14 -4.84 9.01 21.65
N PHE A 15 -4.08 8.61 20.65
CA PHE A 15 -2.90 9.31 20.16
C PHE A 15 -3.15 9.76 18.73
N ILE A 16 -2.93 11.05 18.47
CA ILE A 16 -3.02 11.63 17.13
C ILE A 16 -1.63 12.15 16.78
N ILE A 17 -1.00 11.57 15.78
CA ILE A 17 0.32 11.95 15.29
C ILE A 17 0.13 12.72 14.00
N VAL A 18 0.57 13.97 13.94
CA VAL A 18 0.42 14.83 12.76
C VAL A 18 1.66 15.71 12.62
N GLU A 19 2.05 15.99 11.41
CA GLU A 19 3.12 16.94 11.10
C GLU A 19 2.67 18.40 11.29
N ASN A 20 1.39 18.67 11.01
CA ASN A 20 0.83 20.00 11.07
C ASN A 20 -0.50 19.99 11.81
N LYS A 21 -0.52 20.56 13.00
CA LYS A 21 -1.71 20.65 13.85
C LYS A 21 -2.85 21.47 13.25
N HIS A 22 -2.55 22.43 12.38
CA HIS A 22 -3.56 23.26 11.73
C HIS A 22 -4.46 22.49 10.74
N LYS A 23 -4.07 21.25 10.37
CA LYS A 23 -4.94 20.33 9.61
C LYS A 23 -6.04 19.69 10.48
N LEU A 24 -5.93 19.79 11.80
CA LEU A 24 -6.94 19.28 12.72
C LEU A 24 -7.98 20.35 13.06
N LEU A 25 -9.21 19.91 13.24
CA LEU A 25 -10.30 20.79 13.65
C LEU A 25 -10.12 21.25 15.10
N ASN A 26 -10.36 22.53 15.38
CA ASN A 26 -10.28 23.10 16.73
C ASN A 26 -11.00 22.31 17.82
N PRO A 27 -12.22 21.74 17.58
CA PRO A 27 -12.90 20.89 18.56
C PRO A 27 -12.16 19.61 18.93
N ILE A 28 -11.25 19.13 18.07
CA ILE A 28 -10.36 17.99 18.37
C ILE A 28 -9.19 18.47 19.21
N LEU A 29 -8.52 19.51 18.76
CA LEU A 29 -7.36 20.09 19.48
C LEU A 29 -7.68 20.44 20.94
N SER A 30 -8.88 20.98 21.20
CA SER A 30 -9.30 21.37 22.57
C SER A 30 -9.46 20.17 23.53
N ARG A 31 -9.43 18.94 23.08
CA ARG A 31 -9.58 17.71 23.88
C ARG A 31 -8.32 16.91 24.07
N PHE A 32 -7.24 17.34 23.42
CA PHE A 32 -5.96 16.67 23.48
C PHE A 32 -4.91 17.55 24.16
N CYS A 33 -4.02 16.90 24.89
CA CYS A 33 -2.78 17.53 25.29
C CYS A 33 -1.84 17.54 24.10
N GLU A 34 -1.35 18.71 23.73
CA GLU A 34 -0.40 18.86 22.65
C GLU A 34 1.02 18.58 23.15
N VAL A 35 1.68 17.61 22.56
CA VAL A 35 3.09 17.32 22.80
C VAL A 35 3.87 17.62 21.53
N TYR A 36 4.72 18.63 21.57
CA TYR A 36 5.60 18.95 20.46
C TYR A 36 6.80 17.99 20.45
N VAL A 37 6.99 17.30 19.34
CA VAL A 37 8.17 16.48 19.10
C VAL A 37 9.06 17.23 18.11
N PRO A 38 10.24 17.73 18.53
CA PRO A 38 11.13 18.44 17.62
C PRO A 38 11.64 17.50 16.53
N GLY A 39 11.79 18.04 15.33
CA GLY A 39 12.48 17.32 14.25
C GLY A 39 13.95 17.13 14.62
N TYR A 40 14.54 16.04 14.19
CA TYR A 40 15.97 15.81 14.33
C TYR A 40 16.69 16.45 13.14
N ASP A 41 17.60 17.36 13.42
CA ASP A 41 18.45 17.99 12.41
C ASP A 41 19.84 17.32 12.46
N ASP A 42 20.44 17.08 11.31
CA ASP A 42 21.81 16.57 11.25
C ASP A 42 22.84 17.67 11.58
N ALA A 43 24.11 17.28 11.60
CA ALA A 43 25.22 18.20 11.86
C ALA A 43 25.33 19.34 10.81
N LEU A 44 24.63 19.24 9.68
CA LEU A 44 24.57 20.24 8.62
C LEU A 44 23.28 21.08 8.68
N GLY A 45 22.43 20.89 9.69
CA GLY A 45 21.17 21.60 9.86
C GLY A 45 20.07 21.15 8.89
N MET A 46 20.23 20.00 8.25
CA MET A 46 19.20 19.42 7.41
C MET A 46 18.27 18.54 8.25
N ARG A 47 16.96 18.72 8.05
CA ARG A 47 15.95 17.91 8.73
C ARG A 47 16.08 16.46 8.30
N LEU A 48 16.49 15.62 9.23
CA LEU A 48 16.53 14.17 9.03
C LEU A 48 15.15 13.56 9.26
N ASN A 49 14.65 12.89 8.24
CA ASN A 49 13.55 11.97 8.42
C ASN A 49 14.13 10.65 8.93
N LEU A 50 13.97 10.36 10.22
CA LEU A 50 14.49 9.14 10.83
C LEU A 50 13.96 7.86 10.16
N HIS A 51 12.79 7.92 9.53
CA HIS A 51 12.23 6.80 8.77
C HIS A 51 13.02 6.55 7.47
N SER A 52 13.44 7.62 6.78
CA SER A 52 14.24 7.50 5.56
C SER A 52 15.72 7.19 5.81
N THR A 53 16.25 7.55 6.99
CA THR A 53 17.66 7.25 7.36
C THR A 53 17.84 5.85 7.93
N ASN A 54 16.79 5.26 8.48
CA ASN A 54 16.82 3.85 8.87
C ASN A 54 16.50 3.02 7.62
N SER A 55 17.48 2.29 7.13
CA SER A 55 17.42 1.37 5.98
C SER A 55 16.39 0.22 6.08
N LEU A 56 15.38 0.37 6.94
CA LEU A 56 14.26 -0.57 7.06
C LEU A 56 13.47 -0.66 5.76
N GLU A 57 13.24 0.47 5.07
CA GLU A 57 12.56 0.47 3.77
C GLU A 57 13.34 -0.33 2.73
N ASP A 58 14.66 -0.20 2.68
CA ASP A 58 15.51 -0.95 1.76
C ASP A 58 15.51 -2.45 2.10
N PHE A 59 15.48 -2.79 3.40
CA PHE A 59 15.39 -4.16 3.85
C PHE A 59 14.02 -4.78 3.53
N GLU A 60 12.93 -4.12 3.87
CA GLU A 60 11.56 -4.55 3.55
C GLU A 60 11.37 -4.71 2.04
N ASN A 61 11.87 -3.77 1.27
CA ASN A 61 11.86 -3.83 -0.19
C ASN A 61 12.67 -5.01 -0.73
N SER A 62 13.82 -5.33 -0.14
CA SER A 62 14.64 -6.48 -0.56
C SER A 62 13.96 -7.82 -0.27
N VAL A 63 13.29 -7.94 0.87
CA VAL A 63 12.51 -9.13 1.25
C VAL A 63 11.33 -9.31 0.31
N LEU A 64 10.54 -8.25 0.08
CA LEU A 64 9.40 -8.28 -0.85
C LEU A 64 9.84 -8.71 -2.26
N LYS A 65 10.97 -8.19 -2.74
CA LYS A 65 11.54 -8.56 -4.04
C LYS A 65 11.87 -10.04 -4.11
N THR A 66 12.49 -10.59 -3.07
CA THR A 66 12.82 -12.01 -2.99
C THR A 66 11.58 -12.88 -3.00
N GLU A 67 10.54 -12.51 -2.24
CA GLU A 67 9.26 -13.22 -2.18
C GLU A 67 8.52 -13.21 -3.53
N LEU A 68 8.52 -12.07 -4.23
CA LEU A 68 7.94 -11.98 -5.56
C LEU A 68 8.68 -12.85 -6.58
N ILE A 69 10.02 -12.87 -6.55
CA ILE A 69 10.84 -13.73 -7.42
C ILE A 69 10.57 -15.21 -7.12
N ASN A 70 10.47 -15.59 -5.86
CA ASN A 70 10.14 -16.96 -5.45
C ASN A 70 8.76 -17.37 -5.95
N PHE A 71 7.78 -16.48 -5.83
CA PHE A 71 6.42 -16.72 -6.33
C PHE A 71 6.38 -16.86 -7.87
N GLU A 72 7.16 -16.06 -8.58
CA GLU A 72 7.28 -16.16 -10.06
C GLU A 72 7.97 -17.45 -10.53
N ALA A 73 8.86 -18.00 -9.72
CA ALA A 73 9.53 -19.26 -10.01
C ALA A 73 8.61 -20.49 -9.86
N GLU A 74 7.44 -20.35 -9.25
CA GLU A 74 6.46 -21.42 -9.16
C GLU A 74 5.91 -21.78 -10.56
N GLN A 75 6.10 -23.03 -10.97
CA GLN A 75 5.75 -23.50 -12.32
C GLN A 75 4.22 -23.51 -12.61
N ASN A 76 3.37 -23.48 -11.58
CA ASN A 76 1.92 -23.54 -11.70
C ASN A 76 1.24 -22.49 -10.81
N ILE A 77 1.12 -21.27 -11.31
CA ILE A 77 0.36 -20.22 -10.62
C ILE A 77 -1.12 -20.44 -10.84
N THR A 78 -1.83 -20.85 -9.79
CA THR A 78 -3.28 -21.08 -9.79
C THR A 78 -4.01 -20.01 -8.96
N LEU A 79 -5.33 -19.88 -9.14
CA LEU A 79 -6.12 -18.95 -8.32
C LEU A 79 -5.95 -19.18 -6.80
N PRO A 80 -5.97 -20.42 -6.29
CA PRO A 80 -5.70 -20.67 -4.87
C PRO A 80 -4.32 -20.23 -4.40
N THR A 81 -3.27 -20.35 -5.24
CA THR A 81 -1.91 -19.88 -4.90
C THR A 81 -1.87 -18.37 -4.81
N ILE A 82 -2.53 -17.64 -5.73
CA ILE A 82 -2.63 -16.19 -5.68
C ILE A 82 -3.39 -15.72 -4.43
N ILE A 83 -4.47 -16.41 -4.04
CA ILE A 83 -5.22 -16.08 -2.82
C ILE A 83 -4.32 -16.25 -1.58
N LYS A 84 -3.58 -17.34 -1.48
CA LYS A 84 -2.64 -17.57 -0.37
C LYS A 84 -1.55 -16.51 -0.33
N PHE A 85 -0.97 -16.18 -1.47
CA PHE A 85 0.09 -15.19 -1.58
C PHE A 85 -0.40 -13.78 -1.27
N SER A 86 -1.58 -13.39 -1.76
CA SER A 86 -2.18 -12.08 -1.39
C SER A 86 -2.50 -11.99 0.10
N THR A 87 -2.88 -13.10 0.74
CA THR A 87 -3.10 -13.17 2.19
C THR A 87 -1.78 -12.99 2.92
N TYR A 88 -0.75 -13.71 2.51
CA TYR A 88 0.60 -13.63 3.07
C TYR A 88 1.17 -12.21 3.00
N LEU A 89 1.09 -11.56 1.83
CA LEU A 89 1.56 -10.18 1.66
C LEU A 89 0.80 -9.21 2.59
N TYR A 90 -0.53 -9.36 2.68
CA TYR A 90 -1.35 -8.53 3.55
C TYR A 90 -1.00 -8.71 5.03
N GLU A 91 -0.82 -9.94 5.49
CA GLU A 91 -0.46 -10.26 6.89
C GLU A 91 0.93 -9.77 7.27
N ASN A 92 1.86 -9.70 6.29
CA ASN A 92 3.19 -9.11 6.48
C ASN A 92 3.22 -7.58 6.30
N GLY A 93 2.06 -6.92 6.11
CA GLY A 93 1.93 -5.47 6.07
C GLY A 93 2.28 -4.82 4.75
N TYR A 94 2.43 -5.57 3.66
CA TYR A 94 2.72 -5.01 2.34
C TYR A 94 1.48 -4.37 1.71
N TYR A 95 1.65 -3.15 1.18
CA TYR A 95 0.61 -2.43 0.46
C TYR A 95 0.64 -2.74 -1.03
N THR A 96 -0.52 -2.73 -1.65
CA THR A 96 -0.66 -3.02 -3.09
C THR A 96 0.21 -2.11 -3.97
N LEU A 97 0.33 -0.82 -3.62
CA LEU A 97 1.16 0.12 -4.38
C LEU A 97 2.65 -0.26 -4.32
N GLN A 98 3.13 -0.71 -3.17
CA GLN A 98 4.49 -1.22 -2.98
C GLN A 98 4.76 -2.42 -3.89
N VAL A 99 3.83 -3.38 -3.89
CA VAL A 99 3.91 -4.57 -4.76
C VAL A 99 3.92 -4.17 -6.24
N ILE A 100 3.06 -3.24 -6.68
CA ILE A 100 3.04 -2.74 -8.05
C ILE A 100 4.39 -2.11 -8.42
N ASN A 101 4.95 -1.26 -7.57
CA ASN A 101 6.23 -0.61 -7.82
C ASN A 101 7.35 -1.64 -8.03
N HIS A 102 7.35 -2.72 -7.23
CA HIS A 102 8.32 -3.80 -7.39
C HIS A 102 8.08 -4.62 -8.66
N LEU A 103 6.85 -4.97 -8.96
CA LEU A 103 6.51 -5.70 -10.19
C LEU A 103 6.94 -4.91 -11.43
N VAL A 104 6.69 -3.61 -11.43
CA VAL A 104 7.04 -2.72 -12.55
C VAL A 104 8.55 -2.54 -12.69
N SER A 105 9.31 -2.53 -11.59
CA SER A 105 10.78 -2.37 -11.62
C SER A 105 11.52 -3.68 -11.91
N SER A 106 10.97 -4.82 -11.49
CA SER A 106 11.64 -6.13 -11.58
C SER A 106 11.37 -6.85 -12.90
N ILE A 107 10.20 -6.68 -13.49
CA ILE A 107 9.78 -7.44 -14.66
C ILE A 107 9.88 -6.56 -15.91
N GLN A 108 11.06 -6.58 -16.56
CA GLN A 108 11.26 -5.92 -17.86
C GLN A 108 10.38 -6.50 -18.99
N ASN A 109 9.83 -7.71 -18.80
CA ASN A 109 9.01 -8.44 -19.76
C ASN A 109 7.53 -8.50 -19.37
N LEU A 110 7.04 -7.64 -18.48
CA LEU A 110 5.60 -7.57 -18.20
C LEU A 110 4.85 -7.21 -19.50
N GLN A 111 4.05 -8.15 -20.00
CA GLN A 111 3.13 -7.90 -21.13
C GLN A 111 2.03 -6.88 -20.75
N VAL A 112 1.96 -6.47 -19.48
CA VAL A 112 1.04 -5.47 -18.97
C VAL A 112 1.70 -4.09 -19.03
N ASN A 113 1.07 -3.17 -19.76
CA ASN A 113 1.53 -1.79 -19.80
C ASN A 113 1.54 -1.20 -18.38
N ARG A 114 2.68 -0.62 -17.98
CA ARG A 114 2.90 0.02 -16.68
C ARG A 114 1.77 0.99 -16.32
N ASP A 115 1.44 1.90 -17.22
CA ASP A 115 0.44 2.95 -16.98
C ASP A 115 -0.97 2.37 -16.79
N LEU A 116 -1.30 1.30 -17.53
CA LEU A 116 -2.56 0.58 -17.37
C LEU A 116 -2.68 -0.09 -16.00
N LEU A 117 -1.57 -0.61 -15.45
CA LEU A 117 -1.57 -1.23 -14.13
C LEU A 117 -1.85 -0.21 -13.02
N TYR A 118 -1.24 0.98 -13.11
CA TYR A 118 -1.52 2.08 -12.18
C TYR A 118 -2.97 2.60 -12.32
N LEU A 119 -3.46 2.79 -13.53
CA LEU A 119 -4.85 3.20 -13.76
C LEU A 119 -5.83 2.18 -13.16
N TYR A 120 -5.56 0.89 -13.39
CA TYR A 120 -6.37 -0.19 -12.84
C TYR A 120 -6.35 -0.20 -11.30
N TYR A 121 -5.18 -0.01 -10.71
CA TYR A 121 -5.04 0.14 -9.25
C TYR A 121 -5.88 1.29 -8.70
N TYR A 122 -5.77 2.49 -9.29
CA TYR A 122 -6.51 3.66 -8.81
C TYR A 122 -8.02 3.52 -8.98
N LYS A 123 -8.48 2.82 -10.01
CA LYS A 123 -9.90 2.48 -10.17
C LYS A 123 -10.35 1.52 -9.08
N LEU A 124 -9.68 0.40 -8.91
CA LEU A 124 -10.04 -0.60 -7.91
C LEU A 124 -9.95 -0.07 -6.47
N LYS A 125 -9.02 0.83 -6.19
CA LYS A 125 -8.88 1.44 -4.85
C LYS A 125 -10.10 2.24 -4.43
N LYS A 126 -10.89 2.76 -5.37
CA LYS A 126 -12.14 3.46 -5.07
C LYS A 126 -13.24 2.47 -4.66
N ASP A 127 -13.24 1.28 -5.26
CA ASP A 127 -14.28 0.28 -5.07
C ASP A 127 -13.98 -0.64 -3.88
N PHE A 128 -12.72 -0.97 -3.67
CA PHE A 128 -12.29 -1.88 -2.60
C PHE A 128 -11.74 -1.13 -1.39
N ARG A 129 -12.39 -1.34 -0.23
CA ARG A 129 -11.88 -0.87 1.06
C ARG A 129 -10.85 -1.83 1.68
N CYS A 130 -10.87 -3.08 1.25
CA CYS A 130 -10.00 -4.14 1.78
C CYS A 130 -8.74 -4.25 0.93
N GLU A 131 -7.58 -3.93 1.51
CA GLU A 131 -6.29 -3.99 0.84
C GLU A 131 -5.93 -5.41 0.35
N LYS A 132 -6.32 -6.44 1.11
CA LYS A 132 -6.14 -7.84 0.73
C LYS A 132 -6.83 -8.19 -0.59
N MET A 133 -8.07 -7.69 -0.78
CA MET A 133 -8.81 -7.90 -2.01
C MET A 133 -8.16 -7.15 -3.17
N LEU A 134 -7.66 -5.95 -2.92
CA LEU A 134 -6.96 -5.15 -3.91
C LEU A 134 -5.67 -5.85 -4.37
N LEU A 135 -4.86 -6.37 -3.43
CA LEU A 135 -3.69 -7.20 -3.70
C LEU A 135 -4.05 -8.40 -4.58
N PHE A 136 -5.08 -9.14 -4.19
CA PHE A 136 -5.54 -10.31 -4.96
C PHE A 136 -5.90 -9.95 -6.41
N TYR A 137 -6.67 -8.87 -6.62
CA TYR A 137 -7.08 -8.46 -7.97
C TYR A 137 -5.90 -8.00 -8.82
N ILE A 138 -4.95 -7.26 -8.26
CA ILE A 138 -3.75 -6.84 -8.97
C ILE A 138 -2.89 -8.05 -9.36
N LEU A 139 -2.59 -8.95 -8.42
CA LEU A 139 -1.82 -10.16 -8.69
C LEU A 139 -2.52 -11.05 -9.74
N LYS A 140 -3.84 -11.18 -9.65
CA LYS A 140 -4.62 -11.90 -10.66
C LYS A 140 -4.45 -11.30 -12.05
N VAL A 141 -4.51 -9.99 -12.19
CA VAL A 141 -4.33 -9.33 -13.48
C VAL A 141 -2.92 -9.52 -14.02
N VAL A 142 -1.90 -9.44 -13.16
CA VAL A 142 -0.52 -9.61 -13.57
C VAL A 142 -0.22 -11.05 -14.02
N TYR A 143 -0.61 -12.03 -13.23
CA TYR A 143 -0.23 -13.43 -13.46
C TYR A 143 -1.22 -14.25 -14.29
N PHE A 144 -2.50 -13.92 -14.29
CA PHE A 144 -3.52 -14.64 -15.10
C PHE A 144 -3.75 -14.04 -16.48
N LYS A 145 -3.23 -12.84 -16.74
CA LYS A 145 -3.47 -12.15 -18.01
C LYS A 145 -2.64 -12.67 -19.18
N SER A 146 -1.63 -13.47 -18.91
CA SER A 146 -0.79 -14.05 -19.96
C SER A 146 -1.52 -15.05 -20.88
N SER A 147 -2.76 -15.41 -20.57
CA SER A 147 -3.46 -16.45 -21.35
C SER A 147 -4.78 -16.04 -22.03
N THR A 148 -5.48 -14.96 -21.66
CA THR A 148 -6.85 -14.77 -22.18
C THR A 148 -7.41 -13.36 -22.35
N ILE A 149 -6.75 -12.28 -21.95
CA ILE A 149 -7.38 -10.96 -22.05
C ILE A 149 -6.49 -10.00 -22.85
N SER A 150 -6.95 -9.60 -24.04
CA SER A 150 -6.30 -8.56 -24.84
C SER A 150 -6.41 -7.20 -24.14
N SER A 151 -5.43 -6.31 -24.40
CA SER A 151 -5.42 -4.93 -23.86
C SER A 151 -6.75 -4.19 -24.09
N ASN A 152 -7.46 -4.55 -25.17
CA ASN A 152 -8.77 -3.98 -25.52
C ASN A 152 -9.90 -4.37 -24.57
N ASP A 153 -9.84 -5.55 -23.93
CA ASP A 153 -10.91 -5.98 -23.02
C ASP A 153 -10.84 -5.27 -21.65
N ILE A 154 -9.65 -4.85 -21.23
CA ILE A 154 -9.51 -4.03 -20.02
C ILE A 154 -10.07 -2.65 -20.27
N ILE A 155 -9.74 -2.05 -21.41
CA ILE A 155 -10.23 -0.72 -21.81
C ILE A 155 -11.75 -0.76 -21.96
N LYS A 156 -12.31 -1.80 -22.59
CA LYS A 156 -13.77 -1.97 -22.68
C LYS A 156 -14.44 -2.08 -21.30
N ASN A 157 -13.92 -2.91 -20.41
CA ASN A 157 -14.45 -3.03 -19.04
C ASN A 157 -14.22 -1.77 -18.18
N MET A 158 -13.27 -0.90 -18.57
CA MET A 158 -13.07 0.40 -17.94
C MET A 158 -14.06 1.47 -18.44
N LEU A 159 -14.59 1.32 -19.66
CA LEU A 159 -15.46 2.31 -20.29
C LEU A 159 -16.96 2.04 -20.05
N ILE A 160 -17.34 0.83 -19.59
CA ILE A 160 -18.75 0.40 -19.44
C ILE A 160 -19.28 0.54 -18.00
N SER A 161 -18.49 1.11 -17.09
CA SER A 161 -18.98 1.35 -15.71
C SER A 161 -19.01 2.83 -15.35
#